data_dc2860572389a5af9f81f793415de6e8
#
_entry.id   dc2860572389a5af9f81f793415de6e8
#
_cell.length_a   1.000
_cell.length_b   1.000
_cell.length_c   1.000
_cell.angle_alpha   90.00
_cell.angle_beta   90.00
_cell.angle_gamma   90.00
#
_symmetry.space_group_name_H-M   'P 1'
#
loop_
_entity.id
_entity.type
_entity.pdbx_description
1 polymer ?
#
loop_
_entity_poly.entity_id
_entity_poly.type
_entity_poly.pdbx_seq_one_letter_code
_entity_poly.pdbx_strand_id
1 'polypeptide(L)'
;EVPKDNIIIFGNSSLNVMYDTVARAMTHGIMGSTPWAKLDKVKFLCPVPGYDRHFAITEHFGIEMINIPMTSDGPDMDLVEQYVENDPAVKGIWCVPKYSNPQGITYSDETVHRFAKLNPAAEDFRIFWDNAYGIHHLYEDKQDYLIEILMECKKEGHPNMVYKFGSTSKISFPGSGIAAIAASDENLAEIRKMMSVQTIGHDKLNQLRHARFFGDIHGMVQHMKKHADILRPKFDTVLSVLEGELGGLEIGSWMAPRGGYFISFDALEGCAKAIVA
;
A
#
# COMPACT_ATOMS: atom_id res chain seq x y z
N GLU A 1 8.64 -6.17 12.89
CA GLU A 1 9.19 -6.98 11.78
C GLU A 1 8.28 -8.18 11.50
N VAL A 2 8.11 -8.52 10.22
CA VAL A 2 7.35 -9.73 9.82
C VAL A 2 8.30 -10.93 9.86
N PRO A 3 7.91 -12.05 10.49
CA PRO A 3 8.70 -13.27 10.45
C PRO A 3 8.93 -13.76 9.01
N LYS A 4 10.11 -14.31 8.72
CA LYS A 4 10.46 -14.75 7.36
C LYS A 4 9.51 -15.83 6.80
N ASP A 5 8.96 -16.67 7.68
CA ASP A 5 8.05 -17.76 7.29
C ASP A 5 6.67 -17.21 6.86
N ASN A 6 6.35 -15.99 7.28
CA ASN A 6 5.16 -15.23 6.87
C ASN A 6 5.37 -14.37 5.62
N ILE A 7 6.39 -14.69 4.80
CA ILE A 7 6.70 -13.98 3.56
C ILE A 7 6.84 -14.96 2.39
N ILE A 8 6.23 -14.61 1.25
CA ILE A 8 6.50 -15.27 -0.03
C ILE A 8 7.16 -14.25 -0.96
N ILE A 9 8.30 -14.63 -1.53
CA ILE A 9 8.98 -13.84 -2.56
C ILE A 9 8.40 -14.18 -3.92
N PHE A 10 8.07 -13.14 -4.68
CA PHE A 10 7.52 -13.22 -6.03
C PHE A 10 8.51 -12.69 -7.09
N GLY A 11 7.99 -12.33 -8.27
CA GLY A 11 8.71 -11.68 -9.35
C GLY A 11 9.11 -10.23 -9.01
N ASN A 12 9.07 -9.35 -10.00
CA ASN A 12 9.70 -8.04 -9.90
C ASN A 12 8.78 -6.89 -9.39
N SER A 13 7.48 -7.09 -9.30
CA SER A 13 6.55 -5.99 -9.03
C SER A 13 5.44 -6.39 -8.05
N SER A 14 5.25 -5.58 -7.01
CA SER A 14 4.10 -5.74 -6.10
C SER A 14 2.76 -5.54 -6.79
N LEU A 15 2.69 -4.73 -7.85
CA LEU A 15 1.48 -4.54 -8.64
C LEU A 15 1.01 -5.87 -9.28
N ASN A 16 1.94 -6.67 -9.82
CA ASN A 16 1.62 -8.01 -10.33
C ASN A 16 1.08 -8.91 -9.22
N VAL A 17 1.68 -8.87 -8.03
CA VAL A 17 1.23 -9.69 -6.90
C VAL A 17 -0.17 -9.28 -6.46
N MET A 18 -0.47 -7.98 -6.41
CA MET A 18 -1.80 -7.46 -6.10
C MET A 18 -2.83 -7.85 -7.15
N TYR A 19 -2.49 -7.71 -8.45
CA TYR A 19 -3.34 -8.17 -9.55
C TYR A 19 -3.64 -9.68 -9.44
N ASP A 20 -2.61 -10.51 -9.26
CA ASP A 20 -2.75 -11.95 -9.09
C ASP A 20 -3.61 -12.30 -7.87
N THR A 21 -3.51 -11.53 -6.79
CA THR A 21 -4.29 -11.75 -5.57
C THR A 21 -5.78 -11.50 -5.82
N VAL A 22 -6.12 -10.39 -6.51
CA VAL A 22 -7.52 -10.13 -6.91
C VAL A 22 -8.00 -11.16 -7.92
N ALA A 23 -7.18 -11.52 -8.94
CA ALA A 23 -7.53 -12.53 -9.94
C ALA A 23 -7.84 -13.90 -9.29
N ARG A 24 -7.05 -14.30 -8.28
CA ARG A 24 -7.31 -15.52 -7.52
C ARG A 24 -8.63 -15.45 -6.75
N ALA A 25 -8.90 -14.34 -6.09
CA ALA A 25 -10.17 -14.13 -5.37
C ALA A 25 -11.36 -14.17 -6.33
N MET A 26 -11.24 -13.56 -7.51
CA MET A 26 -12.28 -13.60 -8.55
C MET A 26 -12.55 -15.01 -9.04
N THR A 27 -11.53 -15.82 -9.22
CA THR A 27 -11.66 -17.16 -9.86
C THR A 27 -11.86 -18.31 -8.86
N HIS A 28 -11.32 -18.22 -7.66
CA HIS A 28 -11.30 -19.30 -6.67
C HIS A 28 -11.89 -18.93 -5.30
N GLY A 29 -12.16 -17.64 -5.03
CA GLY A 29 -12.50 -17.16 -3.70
C GLY A 29 -11.27 -17.03 -2.80
N ILE A 30 -11.49 -16.78 -1.53
CA ILE A 30 -10.46 -16.66 -0.49
C ILE A 30 -10.82 -17.61 0.64
N MET A 31 -9.91 -18.51 0.99
CA MET A 31 -10.06 -19.46 2.10
C MET A 31 -11.37 -20.28 2.04
N GLY A 32 -11.72 -20.72 0.83
CA GLY A 32 -12.92 -21.54 0.59
C GLY A 32 -14.22 -20.74 0.40
N SER A 33 -14.17 -19.42 0.39
CA SER A 33 -15.33 -18.58 0.06
C SER A 33 -15.74 -18.75 -1.40
N THR A 34 -16.95 -18.30 -1.72
CA THR A 34 -17.44 -18.26 -3.10
C THR A 34 -16.52 -17.38 -3.96
N PRO A 35 -16.07 -17.86 -5.15
CA PRO A 35 -15.34 -17.02 -6.10
C PRO A 35 -16.06 -15.69 -6.35
N TRP A 36 -15.36 -14.59 -6.27
CA TRP A 36 -15.97 -13.27 -6.37
C TRP A 36 -16.69 -13.04 -7.70
N ALA A 37 -16.20 -13.65 -8.79
CA ALA A 37 -16.87 -13.60 -10.09
C ALA A 37 -18.26 -14.29 -10.12
N LYS A 38 -18.60 -15.06 -9.09
CA LYS A 38 -19.93 -15.72 -8.96
C LYS A 38 -20.87 -14.99 -8.02
N LEU A 39 -20.42 -13.91 -7.39
CA LEU A 39 -21.23 -13.05 -6.54
C LEU A 39 -21.95 -12.02 -7.39
N ASP A 40 -23.16 -11.65 -6.98
CA ASP A 40 -23.95 -10.62 -7.66
C ASP A 40 -23.24 -9.26 -7.63
N LYS A 41 -22.49 -9.00 -6.56
CA LYS A 41 -21.81 -7.73 -6.34
C LYS A 41 -20.56 -7.90 -5.50
N VAL A 42 -19.48 -7.23 -5.92
CA VAL A 42 -18.24 -7.09 -5.18
C VAL A 42 -17.87 -5.61 -5.13
N LYS A 43 -17.48 -5.14 -3.96
CA LYS A 43 -17.11 -3.74 -3.73
C LYS A 43 -15.73 -3.65 -3.08
N PHE A 44 -15.00 -2.59 -3.43
CA PHE A 44 -13.74 -2.22 -2.79
C PHE A 44 -13.80 -0.79 -2.30
N LEU A 45 -13.26 -0.57 -1.11
CA LEU A 45 -13.04 0.76 -0.59
C LEU A 45 -11.74 1.32 -1.19
N CYS A 46 -11.84 2.52 -1.73
CA CYS A 46 -10.78 3.20 -2.46
C CYS A 46 -10.50 4.55 -1.78
N PRO A 47 -9.52 4.64 -0.87
CA PRO A 47 -9.10 5.92 -0.30
C PRO A 47 -8.63 6.89 -1.39
N VAL A 48 -9.21 8.10 -1.39
CA VAL A 48 -8.96 9.14 -2.40
C VAL A 48 -8.55 10.47 -1.76
N PRO A 49 -7.54 11.14 -2.35
CA PRO A 49 -6.74 10.73 -3.49
C PRO A 49 -5.86 9.52 -3.17
N GLY A 50 -5.61 8.64 -4.16
CA GLY A 50 -4.91 7.38 -3.97
C GLY A 50 -4.14 6.94 -5.22
N TYR A 51 -3.54 5.74 -5.17
CA TYR A 51 -2.75 5.23 -6.27
C TYR A 51 -3.64 4.67 -7.39
N ASP A 52 -3.61 5.32 -8.54
CA ASP A 52 -4.46 5.02 -9.70
C ASP A 52 -4.37 3.57 -10.20
N ARG A 53 -3.21 2.91 -10.04
CA ARG A 53 -3.03 1.52 -10.46
C ARG A 53 -3.81 0.52 -9.63
N HIS A 54 -4.04 0.80 -8.35
CA HIS A 54 -4.94 0.02 -7.50
C HIS A 54 -6.37 0.10 -8.04
N PHE A 55 -6.81 1.31 -8.37
CA PHE A 55 -8.15 1.54 -8.91
C PHE A 55 -8.32 0.90 -10.28
N ALA A 56 -7.28 0.94 -11.12
CA ALA A 56 -7.28 0.27 -12.42
C ALA A 56 -7.42 -1.26 -12.31
N ILE A 57 -6.82 -1.91 -11.30
CA ILE A 57 -7.05 -3.33 -11.02
C ILE A 57 -8.52 -3.57 -10.67
N THR A 58 -9.08 -2.75 -9.79
CA THR A 58 -10.47 -2.85 -9.34
C THR A 58 -11.45 -2.71 -10.51
N GLU A 59 -11.24 -1.69 -11.33
CA GLU A 59 -12.02 -1.43 -12.55
C GLU A 59 -11.92 -2.60 -13.55
N HIS A 60 -10.69 -3.11 -13.77
CA HIS A 60 -10.44 -4.21 -14.70
C HIS A 60 -11.26 -5.47 -14.38
N PHE A 61 -11.45 -5.75 -13.11
CA PHE A 61 -12.25 -6.90 -12.66
C PHE A 61 -13.74 -6.59 -12.49
N GLY A 62 -14.20 -5.40 -12.84
CA GLY A 62 -15.60 -4.98 -12.71
C GLY A 62 -16.06 -4.87 -11.26
N ILE A 63 -15.15 -4.64 -10.33
CA ILE A 63 -15.45 -4.44 -8.91
C ILE A 63 -15.92 -3.00 -8.70
N GLU A 64 -17.03 -2.80 -7.99
CA GLU A 64 -17.53 -1.47 -7.66
C GLU A 64 -16.57 -0.77 -6.67
N MET A 65 -16.20 0.46 -7.01
CA MET A 65 -15.33 1.29 -6.17
C MET A 65 -16.14 2.25 -5.31
N ILE A 66 -15.89 2.24 -4.02
CA ILE A 66 -16.44 3.19 -3.05
C ILE A 66 -15.31 4.14 -2.63
N ASN A 67 -15.44 5.40 -2.96
CA ASN A 67 -14.46 6.40 -2.56
C ASN A 67 -14.55 6.69 -1.06
N ILE A 68 -13.41 6.62 -0.39
CA ILE A 68 -13.24 6.98 1.02
C ILE A 68 -12.33 8.21 1.09
N PRO A 69 -12.76 9.33 1.68
CA PRO A 69 -11.91 10.49 1.84
C PRO A 69 -10.66 10.18 2.67
N MET A 70 -9.52 10.75 2.26
CA MET A 70 -8.29 10.73 3.06
C MET A 70 -8.31 11.90 4.05
N THR A 71 -7.82 11.64 5.26
CA THR A 71 -7.54 12.63 6.30
C THR A 71 -6.02 12.78 6.48
N SER A 72 -5.57 13.64 7.40
CA SER A 72 -4.15 13.76 7.76
C SER A 72 -3.55 12.47 8.34
N ASP A 73 -4.39 11.57 8.88
CA ASP A 73 -4.00 10.39 9.65
C ASP A 73 -4.25 9.06 8.92
N GLY A 74 -4.78 9.13 7.70
CA GLY A 74 -5.18 7.97 6.90
C GLY A 74 -6.57 8.14 6.31
N PRO A 75 -7.24 7.06 5.87
CA PRO A 75 -8.61 7.15 5.37
C PRO A 75 -9.59 7.49 6.50
N ASP A 76 -10.74 8.06 6.14
CA ASP A 76 -11.85 8.26 7.06
C ASP A 76 -12.32 6.91 7.61
N MET A 77 -11.88 6.60 8.83
CA MET A 77 -12.15 5.30 9.46
C MET A 77 -13.59 5.12 9.87
N ASP A 78 -14.35 6.20 10.12
CA ASP A 78 -15.78 6.08 10.44
C ASP A 78 -16.55 5.52 9.24
N LEU A 79 -16.22 5.99 8.03
CA LEU A 79 -16.79 5.47 6.79
C LEU A 79 -16.28 4.05 6.49
N VAL A 80 -14.98 3.78 6.72
CA VAL A 80 -14.42 2.43 6.52
C VAL A 80 -15.15 1.42 7.39
N GLU A 81 -15.30 1.67 8.68
CA GLU A 81 -16.01 0.81 9.63
C GLU A 81 -17.46 0.63 9.22
N GLN A 82 -18.15 1.73 8.89
CA GLN A 82 -19.54 1.69 8.44
C GLN A 82 -19.76 0.74 7.26
N TYR A 83 -18.90 0.82 6.23
CA TYR A 83 -19.05 -0.05 5.06
C TYR A 83 -18.62 -1.48 5.33
N VAL A 84 -17.48 -1.68 5.99
CA VAL A 84 -16.91 -3.01 6.21
C VAL A 84 -17.78 -3.86 7.12
N GLU A 85 -18.37 -3.26 8.16
CA GLU A 85 -19.14 -3.99 9.16
C GLU A 85 -20.59 -4.23 8.75
N ASN A 86 -21.13 -3.47 7.78
CA ASN A 86 -22.56 -3.56 7.43
C ASN A 86 -22.82 -4.04 5.99
N ASP A 87 -21.83 -4.13 5.14
CA ASP A 87 -22.02 -4.53 3.74
C ASP A 87 -21.18 -5.75 3.40
N PRO A 88 -21.76 -6.96 3.30
CA PRO A 88 -21.03 -8.18 2.95
C PRO A 88 -20.51 -8.22 1.49
N ALA A 89 -20.92 -7.27 0.65
CA ALA A 89 -20.36 -7.11 -0.68
C ALA A 89 -18.98 -6.41 -0.68
N VAL A 90 -18.63 -5.71 0.41
CA VAL A 90 -17.30 -5.09 0.58
C VAL A 90 -16.27 -6.17 0.87
N LYS A 91 -15.38 -6.41 -0.09
CA LYS A 91 -14.39 -7.49 -0.05
C LYS A 91 -12.97 -7.01 0.18
N GLY A 92 -12.72 -5.72 0.05
CA GLY A 92 -11.38 -5.21 0.28
C GLY A 92 -11.29 -3.69 0.36
N ILE A 93 -10.12 -3.26 0.81
CA ILE A 93 -9.69 -1.86 0.84
C ILE A 93 -8.24 -1.76 0.38
N TRP A 94 -7.94 -0.77 -0.46
CA TRP A 94 -6.58 -0.41 -0.83
C TRP A 94 -5.95 0.55 0.18
N CYS A 95 -4.75 0.24 0.65
CA CYS A 95 -4.02 1.09 1.59
C CYS A 95 -2.58 1.30 1.11
N VAL A 96 -2.12 2.57 1.10
CA VAL A 96 -0.70 2.93 0.99
C VAL A 96 -0.33 3.65 2.28
N PRO A 97 0.03 2.92 3.35
CA PRO A 97 -0.05 3.42 4.72
C PRO A 97 1.10 4.32 5.14
N LYS A 98 2.17 4.39 4.37
CA LYS A 98 3.34 5.20 4.72
C LYS A 98 3.81 5.99 3.52
N TYR A 99 4.00 7.32 3.73
CA TYR A 99 4.40 8.25 2.67
C TYR A 99 3.55 8.06 1.40
N SER A 100 2.23 8.04 1.57
CA SER A 100 1.26 7.64 0.57
C SER A 100 1.39 8.40 -0.76
N ASN A 101 1.05 7.73 -1.83
CA ASN A 101 0.90 8.36 -3.14
C ASN A 101 -0.57 8.76 -3.34
N PRO A 102 -0.89 10.07 -3.58
CA PRO A 102 0.05 11.17 -3.84
C PRO A 102 0.37 12.07 -2.63
N GLN A 103 -0.28 11.92 -1.48
CA GLN A 103 -0.30 12.93 -0.43
C GLN A 103 0.90 12.91 0.53
N GLY A 104 1.70 11.84 0.54
CA GLY A 104 2.82 11.71 1.47
C GLY A 104 2.42 11.42 2.92
N ILE A 105 1.16 11.09 3.18
CA ILE A 105 0.60 10.81 4.51
C ILE A 105 1.14 9.47 5.02
N THR A 106 1.42 9.40 6.31
CA THR A 106 1.63 8.15 7.06
C THR A 106 0.47 7.95 8.01
N TYR A 107 -0.13 6.75 7.99
CA TYR A 107 -1.26 6.42 8.86
C TYR A 107 -0.83 6.50 10.33
N SER A 108 -1.70 7.07 11.16
CA SER A 108 -1.49 7.15 12.60
C SER A 108 -1.62 5.76 13.26
N ASP A 109 -1.07 5.63 14.46
CA ASP A 109 -1.22 4.42 15.27
C ASP A 109 -2.70 4.12 15.54
N GLU A 110 -3.51 5.16 15.79
CA GLU A 110 -4.95 5.01 15.98
C GLU A 110 -5.63 4.45 14.73
N THR A 111 -5.30 4.94 13.55
CA THR A 111 -5.82 4.41 12.27
C THR A 111 -5.47 2.93 12.12
N VAL A 112 -4.23 2.53 12.41
CA VAL A 112 -3.82 1.12 12.32
C VAL A 112 -4.55 0.25 13.35
N HIS A 113 -4.73 0.75 14.58
CA HIS A 113 -5.51 0.03 15.59
C HIS A 113 -6.99 -0.13 15.18
N ARG A 114 -7.60 0.90 14.59
CA ARG A 114 -8.98 0.81 14.07
C ARG A 114 -9.07 -0.21 12.95
N PHE A 115 -8.12 -0.25 12.02
CA PHE A 115 -8.05 -1.32 11.01
C PHE A 115 -7.96 -2.72 11.63
N ALA A 116 -7.16 -2.89 12.67
CA ALA A 116 -6.99 -4.19 13.32
C ALA A 116 -8.26 -4.68 14.04
N LYS A 117 -9.11 -3.74 14.51
CA LYS A 117 -10.36 -4.00 15.23
C LYS A 117 -11.58 -4.16 14.33
N LEU A 118 -11.46 -3.95 13.02
CA LEU A 118 -12.57 -4.13 12.09
C LEU A 118 -13.22 -5.50 12.28
N ASN A 119 -14.55 -5.53 12.26
CA ASN A 119 -15.34 -6.75 12.31
C ASN A 119 -16.13 -6.91 11.00
N PRO A 120 -15.48 -7.42 9.92
CA PRO A 120 -16.08 -7.42 8.59
C PRO A 120 -17.34 -8.29 8.51
N ALA A 121 -18.39 -7.76 7.87
CA ALA A 121 -19.59 -8.53 7.50
C ALA A 121 -19.27 -9.64 6.48
N ALA A 122 -18.18 -9.50 5.73
CA ALA A 122 -17.68 -10.51 4.79
C ALA A 122 -16.49 -11.27 5.38
N GLU A 123 -16.57 -12.58 5.57
CA GLU A 123 -15.49 -13.43 6.07
C GLU A 123 -14.23 -13.39 5.19
N ASP A 124 -14.43 -13.15 3.90
CA ASP A 124 -13.37 -13.05 2.88
C ASP A 124 -12.91 -11.60 2.63
N PHE A 125 -13.27 -10.64 3.47
CA PHE A 125 -12.73 -9.28 3.42
C PHE A 125 -11.22 -9.29 3.67
N ARG A 126 -10.48 -8.47 2.90
CA ARG A 126 -9.02 -8.30 3.07
C ARG A 126 -8.60 -6.84 2.96
N ILE A 127 -7.66 -6.47 3.81
CA ILE A 127 -6.92 -5.21 3.72
C ILE A 127 -5.72 -5.43 2.79
N PHE A 128 -5.68 -4.72 1.67
CA PHE A 128 -4.57 -4.73 0.72
C PHE A 128 -3.58 -3.64 1.10
N TRP A 129 -2.57 -4.01 1.89
CA TRP A 129 -1.62 -3.10 2.53
C TRP A 129 -0.35 -2.97 1.69
N ASP A 130 -0.31 -1.99 0.77
CA ASP A 130 0.84 -1.75 -0.10
C ASP A 130 1.90 -0.90 0.60
N ASN A 131 2.90 -1.57 1.19
CA ASN A 131 4.01 -0.93 1.88
C ASN A 131 5.12 -0.48 0.89
N ALA A 132 4.73 0.29 -0.12
CA ALA A 132 5.62 0.71 -1.21
C ALA A 132 6.77 1.61 -0.75
N TYR A 133 6.58 2.36 0.34
CA TYR A 133 7.51 3.40 0.79
C TYR A 133 8.04 3.18 2.22
N GLY A 134 8.01 1.95 2.72
CA GLY A 134 8.34 1.61 4.11
C GLY A 134 9.69 2.15 4.64
N ILE A 135 10.69 2.32 3.75
CA ILE A 135 12.05 2.78 4.08
C ILE A 135 12.49 4.01 3.28
N HIS A 136 11.55 4.76 2.71
CA HIS A 136 11.82 5.92 1.86
C HIS A 136 11.83 7.23 2.66
N HIS A 137 12.59 7.24 3.75
CA HIS A 137 12.77 8.45 4.57
C HIS A 137 13.63 9.48 3.86
N LEU A 138 13.25 10.76 3.90
CA LEU A 138 14.06 11.88 3.40
C LEU A 138 15.02 12.43 4.45
N TYR A 139 14.64 12.35 5.73
CA TYR A 139 15.40 12.89 6.84
C TYR A 139 15.74 11.78 7.84
N GLU A 140 16.95 11.85 8.44
CA GLU A 140 17.38 10.84 9.41
C GLU A 140 16.72 11.04 10.79
N ASP A 141 16.49 12.31 11.16
CA ASP A 141 15.97 12.75 12.46
C ASP A 141 14.44 12.92 12.49
N LYS A 142 13.77 12.78 11.33
CA LYS A 142 12.33 13.02 11.17
C LYS A 142 11.67 11.89 10.37
N GLN A 143 11.88 10.66 10.82
CA GLN A 143 11.27 9.50 10.18
C GLN A 143 9.89 9.24 10.75
N ASP A 144 8.92 8.98 9.88
CA ASP A 144 7.63 8.47 10.33
C ASP A 144 7.79 7.01 10.74
N TYR A 145 7.03 6.62 11.74
CA TYR A 145 6.92 5.27 12.21
C TYR A 145 5.53 4.71 11.84
N LEU A 146 5.47 3.43 11.54
CA LEU A 146 4.22 2.74 11.24
C LEU A 146 4.22 1.41 11.99
N ILE A 147 3.24 1.18 12.85
CA ILE A 147 3.11 -0.08 13.58
C ILE A 147 2.78 -1.24 12.64
N GLU A 148 3.09 -2.46 13.05
CA GLU A 148 2.98 -3.64 12.18
C GLU A 148 1.56 -4.20 12.17
N ILE A 149 0.81 -3.91 11.12
CA ILE A 149 -0.61 -4.28 10.98
C ILE A 149 -0.90 -5.77 11.12
N LEU A 150 -0.02 -6.66 10.61
CA LEU A 150 -0.23 -8.11 10.75
C LEU A 150 -0.23 -8.54 12.21
N MET A 151 0.64 -7.93 13.01
CA MET A 151 0.73 -8.23 14.45
C MET A 151 -0.45 -7.65 15.21
N GLU A 152 -0.89 -6.45 14.86
CA GLU A 152 -2.06 -5.83 15.49
C GLU A 152 -3.35 -6.60 15.17
N CYS A 153 -3.59 -6.97 13.91
CA CYS A 153 -4.73 -7.82 13.55
C CYS A 153 -4.69 -9.18 14.25
N LYS A 154 -3.51 -9.78 14.41
CA LYS A 154 -3.38 -11.04 15.16
C LYS A 154 -3.74 -10.88 16.65
N LYS A 155 -3.35 -9.77 17.28
CA LYS A 155 -3.70 -9.45 18.67
C LYS A 155 -5.22 -9.29 18.87
N GLU A 156 -5.88 -8.66 17.91
CA GLU A 156 -7.33 -8.44 17.93
C GLU A 156 -8.15 -9.66 17.47
N GLY A 157 -7.49 -10.78 17.13
CA GLY A 157 -8.18 -12.03 16.74
C GLY A 157 -8.49 -12.16 15.26
N HIS A 158 -7.96 -11.27 14.42
CA HIS A 158 -8.19 -11.22 12.97
C HIS A 158 -6.92 -11.52 12.13
N PRO A 159 -6.19 -12.65 12.38
CA PRO A 159 -4.89 -12.90 11.76
C PRO A 159 -4.92 -12.94 10.24
N ASN A 160 -6.07 -13.27 9.64
CA ASN A 160 -6.22 -13.50 8.21
C ASN A 160 -6.66 -12.27 7.42
N MET A 161 -6.88 -11.13 8.10
CA MET A 161 -7.52 -9.97 7.48
C MET A 161 -6.60 -9.16 6.53
N VAL A 162 -5.27 -9.39 6.56
CA VAL A 162 -4.31 -8.54 5.83
C VAL A 162 -3.50 -9.30 4.80
N TYR A 163 -3.40 -8.71 3.60
CA TYR A 163 -2.36 -8.97 2.62
C TYR A 163 -1.42 -7.77 2.56
N LYS A 164 -0.18 -7.95 3.01
CA LYS A 164 0.83 -6.89 3.00
C LYS A 164 1.78 -7.09 1.82
N PHE A 165 1.89 -6.08 0.97
CA PHE A 165 2.70 -6.11 -0.23
C PHE A 165 3.91 -5.20 -0.10
N GLY A 166 4.97 -5.56 -0.81
CA GLY A 166 6.16 -4.73 -0.93
C GLY A 166 7.01 -5.13 -2.12
N SER A 167 7.85 -4.22 -2.59
CA SER A 167 8.81 -4.51 -3.64
C SER A 167 10.04 -3.62 -3.53
N THR A 168 11.13 -4.05 -4.18
CA THR A 168 12.35 -3.25 -4.32
C THR A 168 12.35 -2.38 -5.59
N SER A 169 11.21 -2.27 -6.29
CA SER A 169 11.12 -1.51 -7.55
C SER A 169 11.54 -0.04 -7.42
N LYS A 170 11.29 0.56 -6.25
CA LYS A 170 11.68 1.93 -5.91
C LYS A 170 12.93 2.00 -5.03
N ILE A 171 13.58 0.87 -4.76
CA ILE A 171 14.77 0.74 -3.92
C ILE A 171 15.99 0.41 -4.77
N SER A 172 15.88 -0.61 -5.65
CA SER A 172 16.93 -1.04 -6.57
C SER A 172 16.63 -0.55 -8.00
N PHE A 173 16.10 -1.42 -8.86
CA PHE A 173 15.80 -1.08 -10.26
C PHE A 173 14.34 -1.40 -10.61
N PRO A 174 13.60 -0.44 -11.17
CA PRO A 174 12.28 -0.72 -11.72
C PRO A 174 12.38 -1.76 -12.85
N GLY A 175 11.46 -2.72 -12.87
CA GLY A 175 11.48 -3.83 -13.82
C GLY A 175 12.46 -4.97 -13.49
N SER A 176 13.41 -4.74 -12.59
CA SER A 176 14.38 -5.74 -12.11
C SER A 176 14.37 -5.89 -10.59
N GLY A 177 13.31 -5.46 -9.94
CA GLY A 177 13.13 -5.56 -8.50
C GLY A 177 12.74 -6.97 -8.04
N ILE A 178 12.42 -7.05 -6.75
CA ILE A 178 11.85 -8.23 -6.09
C ILE A 178 10.58 -7.76 -5.39
N ALA A 179 9.49 -8.49 -5.58
CA ALA A 179 8.24 -8.28 -4.86
C ALA A 179 8.04 -9.38 -3.81
N ALA A 180 7.25 -9.07 -2.82
CA ALA A 180 6.86 -10.00 -1.78
C ALA A 180 5.43 -9.73 -1.31
N ILE A 181 4.79 -10.80 -0.82
CA ILE A 181 3.58 -10.71 -0.01
C ILE A 181 3.89 -11.27 1.37
N ALA A 182 3.36 -10.61 2.40
CA ALA A 182 3.34 -11.10 3.76
C ALA A 182 1.90 -11.22 4.25
N ALA A 183 1.60 -12.31 4.96
CA ALA A 183 0.27 -12.60 5.47
C ALA A 183 0.34 -13.65 6.59
N SER A 184 -0.83 -14.07 7.11
CA SER A 184 -0.94 -15.20 8.05
C SER A 184 -0.51 -16.52 7.40
N ASP A 185 -0.25 -17.51 8.24
CA ASP A 185 0.14 -18.85 7.80
C ASP A 185 -0.94 -19.48 6.90
N GLU A 186 -2.21 -19.34 7.25
CA GLU A 186 -3.34 -19.87 6.49
C GLU A 186 -3.47 -19.20 5.11
N ASN A 187 -3.41 -17.87 5.06
CA ASN A 187 -3.41 -17.14 3.79
C ASN A 187 -2.23 -17.56 2.91
N LEU A 188 -1.03 -17.69 3.49
CA LEU A 188 0.16 -18.09 2.72
C LEU A 188 0.09 -19.53 2.25
N ALA A 189 -0.51 -20.44 3.04
CA ALA A 189 -0.71 -21.82 2.63
C ALA A 189 -1.62 -21.89 1.37
N GLU A 190 -2.72 -21.14 1.37
CA GLU A 190 -3.60 -21.04 0.20
C GLU A 190 -2.88 -20.43 -1.01
N ILE A 191 -2.16 -19.33 -0.82
CA ILE A 191 -1.41 -18.67 -1.89
C ILE A 191 -0.37 -19.63 -2.48
N ARG A 192 0.40 -20.36 -1.64
CA ARG A 192 1.40 -21.35 -2.11
C ARG A 192 0.75 -22.47 -2.92
N LYS A 193 -0.42 -22.96 -2.50
CA LYS A 193 -1.17 -23.98 -3.23
C LYS A 193 -1.55 -23.50 -4.63
N MET A 194 -2.08 -22.29 -4.77
CA MET A 194 -2.46 -21.72 -6.06
C MET A 194 -1.23 -21.36 -6.91
N MET A 195 -0.19 -20.81 -6.27
CA MET A 195 1.05 -20.45 -6.94
C MET A 195 1.77 -21.68 -7.54
N SER A 196 1.64 -22.87 -6.94
CA SER A 196 2.25 -24.10 -7.47
C SER A 196 1.75 -24.50 -8.85
N VAL A 197 0.57 -24.02 -9.25
CA VAL A 197 0.02 -24.21 -10.60
C VAL A 197 0.49 -23.11 -11.56
N GLN A 198 0.80 -21.92 -11.02
CA GLN A 198 1.18 -20.76 -11.81
C GLN A 198 2.68 -20.77 -12.19
N THR A 199 3.55 -21.22 -11.28
CA THR A 199 5.01 -21.18 -11.47
C THR A 199 5.72 -22.25 -10.66
N ILE A 200 6.86 -22.73 -11.18
CA ILE A 200 7.81 -23.58 -10.43
C ILE A 200 8.59 -22.71 -9.42
N GLY A 201 8.83 -21.45 -9.75
CA GLY A 201 9.53 -20.50 -8.89
C GLY A 201 9.87 -19.21 -9.63
N HIS A 202 10.16 -18.19 -8.86
CA HIS A 202 10.56 -16.88 -9.36
C HIS A 202 12.09 -16.83 -9.57
N ASP A 203 12.56 -15.80 -10.31
CA ASP A 203 13.95 -15.60 -10.70
C ASP A 203 14.92 -15.63 -9.51
N LYS A 204 15.64 -16.75 -9.36
CA LYS A 204 16.62 -16.98 -8.28
C LYS A 204 17.91 -16.19 -8.49
N LEU A 205 18.29 -15.91 -9.74
CA LEU A 205 19.47 -15.11 -10.02
C LEU A 205 19.25 -13.66 -9.61
N ASN A 206 18.06 -13.12 -9.85
CA ASN A 206 17.72 -11.77 -9.42
C ASN A 206 17.61 -11.66 -7.89
N GLN A 207 17.05 -12.68 -7.22
CA GLN A 207 17.05 -12.76 -5.76
C GLN A 207 18.47 -12.77 -5.19
N LEU A 208 19.36 -13.61 -5.75
CA LEU A 208 20.77 -13.67 -5.36
C LEU A 208 21.50 -12.34 -5.61
N ARG A 209 21.22 -11.67 -6.73
CA ARG A 209 21.78 -10.34 -7.05
C ARG A 209 21.41 -9.32 -5.97
N HIS A 210 20.15 -9.25 -5.56
CA HIS A 210 19.69 -8.35 -4.49
C HIS A 210 20.31 -8.70 -3.14
N ALA A 211 20.34 -9.98 -2.79
CA ALA A 211 20.97 -10.44 -1.55
C ALA A 211 22.46 -10.06 -1.48
N ARG A 212 23.18 -10.21 -2.58
CA ARG A 212 24.61 -9.83 -2.65
C ARG A 212 24.82 -8.32 -2.67
N PHE A 213 23.93 -7.58 -3.33
CA PHE A 213 24.03 -6.12 -3.45
C PHE A 213 23.79 -5.42 -2.11
N PHE A 214 22.77 -5.82 -1.38
CA PHE A 214 22.44 -5.21 -0.08
C PHE A 214 23.23 -5.82 1.08
N GLY A 215 23.59 -7.11 0.97
CA GLY A 215 24.17 -7.88 2.07
C GLY A 215 23.15 -8.19 3.16
N ASP A 216 22.67 -7.13 3.82
CA ASP A 216 21.71 -7.19 4.92
C ASP A 216 20.80 -5.94 4.94
N ILE A 217 20.02 -5.79 6.01
CA ILE A 217 19.16 -4.63 6.21
C ILE A 217 19.96 -3.33 6.37
N HIS A 218 21.17 -3.38 6.95
CA HIS A 218 22.02 -2.19 7.06
C HIS A 218 22.47 -1.71 5.69
N GLY A 219 22.89 -2.62 4.80
CA GLY A 219 23.25 -2.26 3.43
C GLY A 219 22.07 -1.64 2.68
N MET A 220 20.86 -2.15 2.87
CA MET A 220 19.65 -1.56 2.30
C MET A 220 19.38 -0.14 2.85
N VAL A 221 19.49 0.06 4.15
CA VAL A 221 19.32 1.39 4.78
C VAL A 221 20.37 2.38 4.28
N GLN A 222 21.64 1.97 4.20
CA GLN A 222 22.70 2.83 3.64
C GLN A 222 22.47 3.19 2.17
N HIS A 223 21.92 2.26 1.40
CA HIS A 223 21.54 2.53 0.01
C HIS A 223 20.41 3.58 -0.06
N MET A 224 19.39 3.46 0.80
CA MET A 224 18.29 4.41 0.85
C MET A 224 18.69 5.81 1.34
N LYS A 225 19.71 5.93 2.20
CA LYS A 225 20.29 7.22 2.54
C LYS A 225 20.84 7.96 1.32
N LYS A 226 21.48 7.26 0.39
CA LYS A 226 21.94 7.85 -0.89
C LYS A 226 20.77 8.35 -1.76
N HIS A 227 19.65 7.63 -1.75
CA HIS A 227 18.42 8.11 -2.40
C HIS A 227 17.90 9.38 -1.74
N ALA A 228 17.86 9.42 -0.40
CA ALA A 228 17.45 10.59 0.35
C ALA A 228 18.34 11.80 0.05
N ASP A 229 19.66 11.63 -0.05
CA ASP A 229 20.61 12.71 -0.36
C ASP A 229 20.37 13.32 -1.76
N ILE A 230 19.87 12.53 -2.71
CA ILE A 230 19.49 13.01 -4.06
C ILE A 230 18.12 13.69 -4.05
N LEU A 231 17.17 13.18 -3.28
CA LEU A 231 15.77 13.62 -3.31
C LEU A 231 15.52 14.82 -2.38
N ARG A 232 16.11 14.82 -1.19
CA ARG A 232 15.89 15.86 -0.18
C ARG A 232 16.08 17.29 -0.70
N PRO A 233 17.18 17.63 -1.40
CA PRO A 233 17.35 18.98 -1.94
C PRO A 233 16.23 19.40 -2.90
N LYS A 234 15.67 18.44 -3.64
CA LYS A 234 14.55 18.71 -4.57
C LYS A 234 13.26 19.00 -3.80
N PHE A 235 12.99 18.22 -2.75
CA PHE A 235 11.84 18.45 -1.87
C PHE A 235 11.97 19.80 -1.14
N ASP A 236 13.12 20.07 -0.57
CA ASP A 236 13.38 21.32 0.16
C ASP A 236 13.21 22.54 -0.77
N THR A 237 13.69 22.44 -2.02
CA THR A 237 13.52 23.51 -3.02
C THR A 237 12.04 23.74 -3.33
N VAL A 238 11.29 22.68 -3.65
CA VAL A 238 9.86 22.80 -3.98
C VAL A 238 9.08 23.38 -2.81
N LEU A 239 9.28 22.84 -1.60
CA LEU A 239 8.58 23.31 -0.40
C LEU A 239 8.92 24.77 -0.08
N SER A 240 10.20 25.16 -0.22
CA SER A 240 10.63 26.54 0.01
C SER A 240 10.01 27.51 -1.01
N VAL A 241 9.91 27.11 -2.27
CA VAL A 241 9.26 27.94 -3.31
C VAL A 241 7.75 28.06 -3.06
N LEU A 242 7.08 26.93 -2.76
CA LEU A 242 5.64 26.95 -2.45
C LEU A 242 5.36 27.87 -1.25
N GLU A 243 6.13 27.75 -0.17
CA GLU A 243 5.97 28.59 1.01
C GLU A 243 6.29 30.06 0.73
N GLY A 244 7.38 30.34 0.00
CA GLY A 244 7.81 31.70 -0.30
C GLY A 244 6.89 32.45 -1.26
N GLU A 245 6.36 31.77 -2.28
CA GLU A 245 5.55 32.38 -3.34
C GLU A 245 4.04 32.31 -3.07
N LEU A 246 3.56 31.25 -2.40
CA LEU A 246 2.15 30.98 -2.22
C LEU A 246 1.70 30.97 -0.75
N GLY A 247 2.66 30.92 0.19
CA GLY A 247 2.36 30.92 1.61
C GLY A 247 1.53 32.14 2.04
N GLY A 248 0.44 31.90 2.77
CA GLY A 248 -0.46 32.96 3.24
C GLY A 248 -1.41 33.56 2.20
N LEU A 249 -1.36 33.13 0.91
CA LEU A 249 -2.28 33.61 -0.12
C LEU A 249 -3.64 32.88 -0.13
N GLU A 250 -3.76 31.79 0.60
CA GLU A 250 -4.99 30.97 0.68
C GLU A 250 -5.52 30.45 -0.68
N ILE A 251 -4.64 30.32 -1.69
CA ILE A 251 -4.97 29.86 -3.04
C ILE A 251 -4.68 28.38 -3.27
N GLY A 252 -4.10 27.72 -2.30
CA GLY A 252 -3.81 26.28 -2.30
C GLY A 252 -3.20 25.84 -1.00
N SER A 253 -3.07 24.54 -0.84
CA SER A 253 -2.43 23.92 0.31
C SER A 253 -1.51 22.77 -0.13
N TRP A 254 -0.52 22.45 0.69
CA TRP A 254 0.41 21.35 0.44
C TRP A 254 0.86 20.74 1.76
N MET A 255 1.24 19.47 1.69
CA MET A 255 1.91 18.80 2.80
C MET A 255 3.42 18.83 2.62
N ALA A 256 4.15 18.89 3.72
CA ALA A 256 5.59 18.70 3.75
C ALA A 256 5.92 17.25 4.16
N PRO A 257 6.03 16.31 3.21
CA PRO A 257 6.22 14.90 3.51
C PRO A 257 7.63 14.65 4.07
N ARG A 258 7.75 13.69 4.99
CA ARG A 258 9.03 13.27 5.57
C ARG A 258 9.68 12.11 4.81
N GLY A 259 9.03 11.66 3.74
CA GLY A 259 9.48 10.55 2.91
C GLY A 259 8.64 10.36 1.64
N GLY A 260 8.92 9.30 0.91
CA GLY A 260 8.25 9.00 -0.36
C GLY A 260 8.80 9.80 -1.54
N TYR A 261 7.95 9.99 -2.55
CA TYR A 261 8.34 10.61 -3.83
C TYR A 261 7.45 11.78 -4.26
N PHE A 262 6.47 12.18 -3.45
CA PHE A 262 5.44 13.11 -3.88
C PHE A 262 5.28 14.28 -2.91
N ILE A 263 5.04 15.45 -3.48
CA ILE A 263 4.46 16.60 -2.79
C ILE A 263 3.11 16.82 -3.46
N SER A 264 2.02 16.68 -2.70
CA SER A 264 0.68 16.99 -3.18
C SER A 264 0.42 18.47 -3.01
N PHE A 265 -0.11 19.09 -4.05
CA PHE A 265 -0.59 20.47 -4.04
C PHE A 265 -2.08 20.48 -4.34
N ASP A 266 -2.86 20.93 -3.37
CA ASP A 266 -4.31 21.06 -3.50
C ASP A 266 -4.66 22.50 -3.85
N ALA A 267 -5.07 22.72 -5.10
CA ALA A 267 -5.51 24.01 -5.61
C ALA A 267 -6.97 24.32 -5.25
N LEU A 268 -7.38 25.55 -5.40
CA LEU A 268 -8.79 25.93 -5.33
C LEU A 268 -9.62 25.09 -6.32
N GLU A 269 -10.88 24.84 -5.94
CA GLU A 269 -11.79 24.02 -6.74
C GLU A 269 -11.88 24.52 -8.19
N GLY A 270 -11.76 23.57 -9.13
CA GLY A 270 -11.80 23.85 -10.57
C GLY A 270 -10.50 24.36 -11.19
N CYS A 271 -9.47 24.71 -10.39
CA CYS A 271 -8.22 25.31 -10.89
C CYS A 271 -7.16 24.29 -11.34
N ALA A 272 -7.22 23.04 -10.89
CA ALA A 272 -6.17 22.04 -11.10
C ALA A 272 -5.82 21.84 -12.58
N LYS A 273 -6.81 21.76 -13.49
CA LYS A 273 -6.57 21.59 -14.93
C LYS A 273 -5.82 22.75 -15.55
N ALA A 274 -6.10 23.98 -15.12
CA ALA A 274 -5.46 25.17 -15.63
C ALA A 274 -4.01 25.31 -15.12
N ILE A 275 -3.73 24.79 -13.92
CA ILE A 275 -2.38 24.82 -13.34
C ILE A 275 -1.46 23.81 -14.03
N VAL A 276 -1.99 22.66 -14.45
CA VAL A 276 -1.23 21.57 -15.08
C VAL A 276 -1.04 21.75 -16.58
N ALA A 277 -1.87 22.58 -17.23
CA ALA A 277 -1.80 22.86 -18.66
C ALA A 277 -0.63 23.79 -19.01
#